data_562664fc6405d3bd3048bf179e1de1a8
#
_entry.id   562664fc6405d3bd3048bf179e1de1a8
#
_cell.length_a   1.000
_cell.length_b   1.000
_cell.length_c   1.000
_cell.angle_alpha   90.00
_cell.angle_beta   90.00
_cell.angle_gamma   90.00
#
_symmetry.space_group_name_H-M   'P 1'
#
loop_
_entity.id
_entity.type
_entity.pdbx_description
1 polymer ?
#
loop_
_entity_poly.entity_id
_entity_poly.type
_entity_poly.pdbx_seq_one_letter_code
_entity_poly.pdbx_strand_id
1 'polypeptide(L)'
;MSDLENFRVEVKDWLDKNCPSTMRAGAPADTPIDEVWGGRKAVYKNPDSKLWLDRMGEKGWTMPTVPKEYGGGGLNKEEVKILNEEMFAIGARAPLLSFGIWMLAPVLLEYGNEAQKREHLPKIIKGEIRWCQGYSEPGSGSDLASLATKAEDMGDHFLVNGQKVWTSYADKADWIFALVRTGPKEPKHNGISFLL
;
A
#
# COMPACT_ATOMS: atom_id res chain seq x y z
N MET A 1 12.33 13.80 -30.74
CA MET A 1 11.76 13.93 -29.38
C MET A 1 12.72 13.25 -28.42
N SER A 2 12.90 13.79 -27.22
CA SER A 2 13.65 13.11 -26.16
C SER A 2 12.88 11.89 -25.64
N ASP A 3 13.57 10.97 -24.95
CA ASP A 3 12.90 9.78 -24.38
C ASP A 3 11.77 10.17 -23.43
N LEU A 4 11.93 11.25 -22.66
CA LEU A 4 10.90 11.77 -21.77
C LEU A 4 9.70 12.39 -22.51
N GLU A 5 9.91 13.01 -23.66
CA GLU A 5 8.82 13.51 -24.51
C GLU A 5 8.02 12.35 -25.12
N ASN A 6 8.70 11.31 -25.57
CA ASN A 6 8.05 10.09 -26.05
C ASN A 6 7.25 9.42 -24.95
N PHE A 7 7.82 9.31 -23.74
CA PHE A 7 7.12 8.76 -22.57
C PHE A 7 5.88 9.58 -22.21
N ARG A 8 5.95 10.92 -22.26
CA ARG A 8 4.78 11.78 -22.02
C ARG A 8 3.66 11.50 -23.01
N VAL A 9 3.98 11.36 -24.29
CA VAL A 9 2.99 11.01 -25.32
C VAL A 9 2.38 9.64 -25.02
N GLU A 10 3.19 8.64 -24.69
CA GLU A 10 2.70 7.31 -24.32
C GLU A 10 1.74 7.36 -23.11
N VAL A 11 2.11 8.07 -22.04
CA VAL A 11 1.28 8.24 -20.85
C VAL A 11 -0.05 8.89 -21.20
N LYS A 12 -0.02 9.98 -21.96
CA LYS A 12 -1.22 10.70 -22.42
C LYS A 12 -2.17 9.79 -23.19
N ASP A 13 -1.65 9.12 -24.21
CA ASP A 13 -2.42 8.20 -25.04
C ASP A 13 -3.01 7.04 -24.23
N TRP A 14 -2.24 6.54 -23.28
CA TRP A 14 -2.72 5.46 -22.40
C TRP A 14 -3.83 5.95 -21.47
N LEU A 15 -3.65 7.10 -20.81
CA LEU A 15 -4.65 7.70 -19.93
C LEU A 15 -5.96 8.00 -20.68
N ASP A 16 -5.86 8.54 -21.88
CA ASP A 16 -7.04 8.85 -22.70
C ASP A 16 -7.86 7.62 -23.06
N LYS A 17 -7.20 6.49 -23.32
CA LYS A 17 -7.83 5.21 -23.66
C LYS A 17 -8.33 4.43 -22.44
N ASN A 18 -7.69 4.60 -21.29
CA ASN A 18 -7.88 3.70 -20.15
C ASN A 18 -8.52 4.33 -18.92
N CYS A 19 -8.41 5.65 -18.72
CA CYS A 19 -9.05 6.31 -17.60
C CYS A 19 -10.55 6.53 -17.90
N PRO A 20 -11.47 5.86 -17.18
CA PRO A 20 -12.90 6.07 -17.38
C PRO A 20 -13.28 7.53 -17.13
N SER A 21 -14.29 8.03 -17.87
CA SER A 21 -14.74 9.42 -17.72
C SER A 21 -15.20 9.77 -16.30
N THR A 22 -15.81 8.82 -15.60
CA THR A 22 -16.24 8.96 -14.20
C THR A 22 -15.07 9.00 -13.21
N MET A 23 -13.88 8.59 -13.61
CA MET A 23 -12.65 8.66 -12.81
C MET A 23 -11.85 9.94 -13.06
N ARG A 24 -12.31 10.81 -13.93
CA ARG A 24 -11.76 12.17 -14.17
C ARG A 24 -12.54 13.18 -13.33
N ALA A 25 -12.00 14.33 -13.03
CA ALA A 25 -12.61 15.38 -12.20
C ALA A 25 -12.66 15.13 -10.68
N GLY A 26 -11.78 14.27 -10.18
CA GLY A 26 -11.65 13.99 -8.74
C GLY A 26 -12.70 13.03 -8.19
N ALA A 27 -12.61 12.72 -6.90
CA ALA A 27 -13.57 11.87 -6.22
C ALA A 27 -14.77 12.69 -5.70
N PRO A 28 -16.04 12.31 -5.99
CA PRO A 28 -17.18 12.86 -5.29
C PRO A 28 -17.03 12.73 -3.77
N ALA A 29 -17.58 13.70 -3.03
CA ALA A 29 -17.46 13.74 -1.57
C ALA A 29 -18.05 12.51 -0.86
N ASP A 30 -19.00 11.85 -1.50
CA ASP A 30 -19.70 10.65 -1.02
C ASP A 30 -19.07 9.34 -1.54
N THR A 31 -17.89 9.39 -2.18
CA THR A 31 -17.20 8.17 -2.66
C THR A 31 -16.92 7.24 -1.47
N PRO A 32 -17.43 5.99 -1.51
CA PRO A 32 -17.17 5.05 -0.44
C PRO A 32 -15.67 4.81 -0.26
N ILE A 33 -15.22 4.77 0.97
CA ILE A 33 -13.80 4.59 1.30
C ILE A 33 -13.24 3.29 0.71
N ASP A 34 -14.05 2.25 0.59
CA ASP A 34 -13.63 0.96 0.06
C ASP A 34 -13.26 1.03 -1.43
N GLU A 35 -13.84 1.99 -2.18
CA GLU A 35 -13.50 2.19 -3.60
C GLU A 35 -12.09 2.70 -3.85
N VAL A 36 -11.39 3.18 -2.82
CA VAL A 36 -10.01 3.68 -2.94
C VAL A 36 -9.02 2.90 -2.07
N TRP A 37 -9.49 2.05 -1.16
CA TRP A 37 -8.63 1.30 -0.24
C TRP A 37 -8.39 -0.16 -0.65
N GLY A 38 -9.21 -0.70 -1.53
CA GLY A 38 -9.12 -2.09 -1.95
C GLY A 38 -9.38 -3.10 -0.83
N GLY A 39 -8.85 -4.31 -0.99
CA GLY A 39 -8.98 -5.41 -0.04
C GLY A 39 -10.00 -6.47 -0.49
N ARG A 40 -9.98 -7.63 0.15
CA ARG A 40 -10.83 -8.79 -0.20
C ARG A 40 -12.33 -8.54 -0.03
N LYS A 41 -12.68 -7.60 0.86
CA LYS A 41 -14.07 -7.26 1.19
C LYS A 41 -14.52 -5.92 0.58
N ALA A 42 -13.69 -5.33 -0.29
CA ALA A 42 -14.02 -4.06 -0.92
C ALA A 42 -15.27 -4.18 -1.80
N VAL A 43 -16.19 -3.24 -1.67
CA VAL A 43 -17.40 -3.16 -2.49
C VAL A 43 -17.35 -1.89 -3.31
N TYR A 44 -17.26 -2.07 -4.63
CA TYR A 44 -17.22 -0.97 -5.59
C TYR A 44 -18.63 -0.65 -6.06
N LYS A 45 -19.21 0.47 -5.59
CA LYS A 45 -20.52 0.94 -6.08
C LYS A 45 -20.43 1.44 -7.51
N ASN A 46 -19.31 2.07 -7.87
CA ASN A 46 -19.02 2.46 -9.23
C ASN A 46 -18.06 1.41 -9.85
N PRO A 47 -18.50 0.63 -10.85
CA PRO A 47 -17.64 -0.36 -11.50
C PRO A 47 -16.41 0.25 -12.16
N ASP A 48 -16.46 1.51 -12.56
CA ASP A 48 -15.31 2.21 -13.13
C ASP A 48 -14.18 2.42 -12.12
N SER A 49 -14.48 2.47 -10.82
CA SER A 49 -13.46 2.55 -9.76
C SER A 49 -12.60 1.28 -9.73
N LYS A 50 -13.25 0.12 -9.84
CA LYS A 50 -12.54 -1.18 -9.91
C LYS A 50 -11.77 -1.30 -11.23
N LEU A 51 -12.41 -0.96 -12.34
CA LEU A 51 -11.77 -0.99 -13.65
C LEU A 51 -10.52 -0.10 -13.70
N TRP A 52 -10.61 1.09 -13.11
CA TRP A 52 -9.48 2.02 -13.04
C TRP A 52 -8.34 1.46 -12.18
N LEU A 53 -8.67 0.91 -11.00
CA LEU A 53 -7.69 0.23 -10.15
C LEU A 53 -6.99 -0.91 -10.89
N ASP A 54 -7.75 -1.77 -11.57
CA ASP A 54 -7.19 -2.91 -12.29
C ASP A 54 -6.22 -2.46 -13.40
N ARG A 55 -6.61 -1.49 -14.22
CA ARG A 55 -5.77 -0.96 -15.30
C ARG A 55 -4.48 -0.32 -14.78
N MET A 56 -4.58 0.48 -13.72
CA MET A 56 -3.41 1.10 -13.09
C MET A 56 -2.52 0.07 -12.40
N GLY A 57 -3.12 -0.95 -11.76
CA GLY A 57 -2.40 -2.05 -11.13
C GLY A 57 -1.68 -2.95 -12.16
N GLU A 58 -2.29 -3.24 -13.30
CA GLU A 58 -1.66 -3.99 -14.40
C GLU A 58 -0.46 -3.25 -15.00
N LYS A 59 -0.53 -1.93 -15.09
CA LYS A 59 0.61 -1.07 -15.49
C LYS A 59 1.66 -0.92 -14.38
N GLY A 60 1.36 -1.34 -13.15
CA GLY A 60 2.18 -1.07 -11.97
C GLY A 60 2.20 0.39 -11.54
N TRP A 61 1.28 1.21 -12.06
CA TRP A 61 1.25 2.65 -11.82
C TRP A 61 0.55 3.05 -10.53
N THR A 62 -0.04 2.13 -9.80
CA THR A 62 -0.41 2.33 -8.39
C THR A 62 0.82 2.47 -7.49
N MET A 63 1.94 1.87 -7.89
CA MET A 63 3.27 2.02 -7.27
C MET A 63 4.36 2.17 -8.36
N PRO A 64 4.42 3.33 -9.02
CA PRO A 64 5.17 3.50 -10.25
C PRO A 64 6.69 3.32 -10.10
N THR A 65 7.27 3.57 -8.92
CA THR A 65 8.71 3.42 -8.66
C THR A 65 9.15 2.01 -8.28
N VAL A 66 8.20 1.14 -7.90
CA VAL A 66 8.52 -0.24 -7.52
C VAL A 66 9.03 -1.01 -8.73
N PRO A 67 10.06 -1.86 -8.59
CA PRO A 67 10.57 -2.67 -9.68
C PRO A 67 9.50 -3.53 -10.36
N LYS A 68 9.61 -3.68 -11.67
CA LYS A 68 8.66 -4.47 -12.49
C LYS A 68 8.57 -5.93 -12.06
N GLU A 69 9.67 -6.49 -11.54
CA GLU A 69 9.71 -7.87 -11.05
C GLU A 69 8.78 -8.13 -9.84
N TYR A 70 8.39 -7.06 -9.13
CA TYR A 70 7.41 -7.11 -8.04
C TYR A 70 6.03 -6.54 -8.46
N GLY A 71 5.84 -6.29 -9.76
CA GLY A 71 4.57 -5.79 -10.31
C GLY A 71 4.45 -4.27 -10.34
N GLY A 72 5.49 -3.52 -9.97
CA GLY A 72 5.50 -2.07 -10.06
C GLY A 72 5.78 -1.53 -11.46
N GLY A 73 5.70 -0.21 -11.62
CA GLY A 73 5.94 0.45 -12.91
C GLY A 73 7.40 0.48 -13.34
N GLY A 74 8.34 0.40 -12.40
CA GLY A 74 9.78 0.52 -12.66
C GLY A 74 10.18 1.88 -13.22
N LEU A 75 9.39 2.92 -12.94
CA LEU A 75 9.60 4.27 -13.44
C LEU A 75 10.66 5.00 -12.61
N ASN A 76 11.47 5.81 -13.29
CA ASN A 76 12.37 6.75 -12.62
C ASN A 76 11.62 8.01 -12.15
N LYS A 77 12.31 8.92 -11.45
CA LYS A 77 11.70 10.12 -10.86
C LYS A 77 11.07 11.06 -11.88
N GLU A 78 11.72 11.23 -13.02
CA GLU A 78 11.26 12.11 -14.11
C GLU A 78 10.01 11.52 -14.78
N GLU A 79 9.98 10.21 -15.00
CA GLU A 79 8.82 9.49 -15.54
C GLU A 79 7.63 9.53 -14.57
N VAL A 80 7.86 9.35 -13.27
CA VAL A 80 6.81 9.49 -12.25
C VAL A 80 6.24 10.92 -12.22
N LYS A 81 7.11 11.92 -12.37
CA LYS A 81 6.66 13.31 -12.45
C LYS A 81 5.74 13.50 -13.65
N ILE A 82 6.12 13.00 -14.82
CA ILE A 82 5.30 13.06 -16.05
C ILE A 82 3.96 12.36 -15.84
N LEU A 83 3.97 11.14 -15.30
CA LEU A 83 2.73 10.39 -14.99
C LEU A 83 1.78 11.21 -14.11
N ASN A 84 2.30 11.81 -13.04
CA ASN A 84 1.50 12.61 -12.12
C ASN A 84 0.96 13.90 -12.77
N GLU A 85 1.77 14.56 -13.59
CA GLU A 85 1.35 15.76 -14.35
C GLU A 85 0.20 15.45 -15.31
N GLU A 86 0.30 14.35 -16.07
CA GLU A 86 -0.74 13.95 -17.02
C GLU A 86 -2.00 13.44 -16.31
N MET A 87 -1.88 12.70 -15.21
CA MET A 87 -3.04 12.34 -14.37
C MET A 87 -3.74 13.57 -13.81
N PHE A 88 -2.98 14.54 -13.32
CA PHE A 88 -3.52 15.79 -12.81
C PHE A 88 -4.22 16.61 -13.92
N ALA A 89 -3.63 16.68 -15.11
CA ALA A 89 -4.18 17.44 -16.24
C ALA A 89 -5.58 16.96 -16.66
N ILE A 90 -5.87 15.67 -16.56
CA ILE A 90 -7.20 15.10 -16.83
C ILE A 90 -8.08 14.99 -15.58
N GLY A 91 -7.61 15.44 -14.43
CA GLY A 91 -8.31 15.29 -13.16
C GLY A 91 -8.51 13.83 -12.72
N ALA A 92 -7.58 12.93 -13.10
CA ALA A 92 -7.68 11.53 -12.74
C ALA A 92 -7.64 11.32 -11.21
N ARG A 93 -8.54 10.48 -10.71
CA ARG A 93 -8.59 10.10 -9.29
C ARG A 93 -7.45 9.15 -8.97
N ALA A 94 -6.93 9.23 -7.73
CA ALA A 94 -6.02 8.20 -7.24
C ALA A 94 -6.71 6.82 -7.30
N PRO A 95 -6.11 5.82 -7.97
CA PRO A 95 -6.75 4.52 -8.14
C PRO A 95 -6.78 3.71 -6.85
N LEU A 96 -5.80 3.93 -5.97
CA LEU A 96 -5.63 3.18 -4.73
C LEU A 96 -4.95 4.06 -3.67
N LEU A 97 -5.54 4.08 -2.48
CA LEU A 97 -4.98 4.62 -1.25
C LEU A 97 -4.90 3.48 -0.23
N SER A 98 -3.73 3.15 0.28
CA SER A 98 -3.57 1.99 1.15
C SER A 98 -2.35 2.13 2.07
N PHE A 99 -2.48 1.72 3.32
CA PHE A 99 -1.32 1.57 4.23
C PHE A 99 -0.29 0.57 3.67
N GLY A 100 -0.74 -0.37 2.86
CA GLY A 100 0.16 -1.24 2.11
C GLY A 100 1.13 -0.45 1.22
N ILE A 101 0.62 0.57 0.50
CA ILE A 101 1.42 1.40 -0.39
C ILE A 101 2.36 2.33 0.40
N TRP A 102 1.82 3.05 1.39
CA TRP A 102 2.57 4.14 2.03
C TRP A 102 3.52 3.69 3.13
N MET A 103 3.15 2.61 3.83
CA MET A 103 3.84 2.18 5.04
C MET A 103 4.54 0.84 4.86
N LEU A 104 3.85 -0.17 4.34
CA LEU A 104 4.39 -1.52 4.28
C LEU A 104 5.34 -1.74 3.10
N ALA A 105 4.95 -1.32 1.89
CA ALA A 105 5.76 -1.60 0.71
C ALA A 105 7.17 -0.98 0.77
N PRO A 106 7.38 0.26 1.27
CA PRO A 106 8.73 0.78 1.48
C PRO A 106 9.57 -0.09 2.42
N VAL A 107 8.96 -0.58 3.51
CA VAL A 107 9.65 -1.46 4.48
C VAL A 107 10.00 -2.80 3.84
N LEU A 108 9.07 -3.39 3.07
CA LEU A 108 9.33 -4.63 2.35
C LEU A 108 10.46 -4.48 1.32
N LEU A 109 10.48 -3.38 0.58
CA LEU A 109 11.52 -3.13 -0.42
C LEU A 109 12.91 -3.03 0.21
N GLU A 110 13.02 -2.42 1.39
CA GLU A 110 14.28 -2.20 2.08
C GLU A 110 14.71 -3.40 2.93
N TYR A 111 13.80 -3.98 3.71
CA TYR A 111 14.12 -4.97 4.74
C TYR A 111 13.54 -6.37 4.48
N GLY A 112 12.54 -6.48 3.60
CA GLY A 112 11.91 -7.77 3.29
C GLY A 112 12.86 -8.73 2.56
N ASN A 113 12.73 -10.02 2.81
CA ASN A 113 13.37 -11.03 1.98
C ASN A 113 12.63 -11.21 0.64
N GLU A 114 13.23 -11.93 -0.31
CA GLU A 114 12.66 -12.11 -1.65
C GLU A 114 11.27 -12.79 -1.63
N ALA A 115 11.07 -13.76 -0.73
CA ALA A 115 9.78 -14.44 -0.60
C ALA A 115 8.68 -13.45 -0.18
N GLN A 116 8.96 -12.62 0.84
CA GLN A 116 8.02 -11.59 1.30
C GLN A 116 7.71 -10.53 0.22
N LYS A 117 8.74 -10.06 -0.50
CA LYS A 117 8.56 -9.10 -1.59
C LYS A 117 7.65 -9.66 -2.68
N ARG A 118 7.94 -10.89 -3.15
CA ARG A 118 7.17 -11.55 -4.21
C ARG A 118 5.76 -11.93 -3.79
N GLU A 119 5.55 -12.22 -2.52
CA GLU A 119 4.23 -12.55 -2.02
C GLU A 119 3.34 -11.32 -1.84
N HIS A 120 3.87 -10.25 -1.25
CA HIS A 120 3.05 -9.15 -0.77
C HIS A 120 2.98 -7.96 -1.74
N LEU A 121 4.10 -7.57 -2.37
CA LEU A 121 4.13 -6.37 -3.22
C LEU A 121 3.13 -6.43 -4.39
N PRO A 122 3.01 -7.53 -5.16
CA PRO A 122 2.03 -7.59 -6.24
C PRO A 122 0.59 -7.42 -5.76
N LYS A 123 0.25 -8.01 -4.61
CA LYS A 123 -1.10 -7.91 -4.02
C LYS A 123 -1.41 -6.51 -3.49
N ILE A 124 -0.39 -5.82 -2.94
CA ILE A 124 -0.49 -4.42 -2.51
C ILE A 124 -0.73 -3.52 -3.72
N ILE A 125 0.06 -3.69 -4.79
CA ILE A 125 -0.01 -2.90 -6.03
C ILE A 125 -1.38 -3.02 -6.71
N LYS A 126 -1.96 -4.21 -6.71
CA LYS A 126 -3.29 -4.48 -7.29
C LYS A 126 -4.45 -4.17 -6.35
N GLY A 127 -4.17 -3.77 -5.11
CA GLY A 127 -5.21 -3.51 -4.11
C GLY A 127 -6.01 -4.76 -3.71
N GLU A 128 -5.44 -5.96 -3.85
CA GLU A 128 -6.08 -7.24 -3.52
C GLU A 128 -6.15 -7.48 -2.02
N ILE A 129 -5.21 -6.91 -1.25
CA ILE A 129 -5.11 -7.05 0.20
C ILE A 129 -5.05 -5.67 0.85
N ARG A 130 -5.93 -5.45 1.81
CA ARG A 130 -5.96 -4.26 2.64
C ARG A 130 -5.21 -4.49 3.94
N TRP A 131 -4.26 -3.62 4.23
CA TRP A 131 -3.43 -3.67 5.43
C TRP A 131 -3.86 -2.63 6.45
N CYS A 132 -3.73 -2.96 7.75
CA CYS A 132 -3.76 -2.00 8.83
C CYS A 132 -2.45 -2.03 9.63
N GLN A 133 -2.19 -0.97 10.41
CA GLN A 133 -0.98 -0.80 11.19
C GLN A 133 -1.25 -1.11 12.67
N GLY A 134 -0.48 -2.02 13.27
CA GLY A 134 -0.55 -2.38 14.68
C GLY A 134 0.69 -1.91 15.45
N TYR A 135 0.77 -0.62 15.79
CA TYR A 135 1.92 -0.04 16.48
C TYR A 135 1.59 0.28 17.94
N SER A 136 0.75 1.28 18.16
CA SER A 136 0.43 1.81 19.49
C SER A 136 -0.31 0.79 20.37
N GLU A 137 -0.09 0.90 21.68
CA GLU A 137 -0.76 0.13 22.73
C GLU A 137 -1.32 1.08 23.78
N PRO A 138 -2.24 0.63 24.67
CA PRO A 138 -2.78 1.49 25.74
C PRO A 138 -1.70 2.18 26.58
N GLY A 139 -0.59 1.51 26.82
CA GLY A 139 0.56 2.03 27.59
C GLY A 139 1.75 2.48 26.74
N SER A 140 1.65 2.50 25.40
CA SER A 140 2.78 2.71 24.49
C SER A 140 2.34 3.45 23.24
N GLY A 141 2.37 4.76 23.29
CA GLY A 141 2.09 5.68 22.19
C GLY A 141 3.36 6.41 21.75
N SER A 142 3.61 7.59 22.33
CA SER A 142 4.84 8.37 22.04
C SER A 142 6.13 7.62 22.41
N ASP A 143 6.13 6.90 23.54
CA ASP A 143 7.19 5.92 23.87
C ASP A 143 6.85 4.55 23.25
N LEU A 144 6.89 4.47 21.92
CA LEU A 144 6.54 3.25 21.19
C LEU A 144 7.47 2.08 21.54
N ALA A 145 8.72 2.35 21.85
CA ALA A 145 9.69 1.32 22.25
C ALA A 145 9.31 0.58 23.56
N SER A 146 8.36 1.09 24.33
CA SER A 146 7.81 0.43 25.51
C SER A 146 6.69 -0.57 25.22
N LEU A 147 6.39 -0.84 23.95
CA LEU A 147 5.38 -1.82 23.55
C LEU A 147 5.59 -3.18 24.25
N ALA A 148 4.47 -3.83 24.57
CA ALA A 148 4.46 -5.04 25.37
C ALA A 148 3.76 -6.23 24.67
N THR A 149 3.06 -6.03 23.56
CA THR A 149 2.49 -7.11 22.76
C THR A 149 3.58 -8.13 22.44
N LYS A 150 3.46 -9.33 23.02
CA LYS A 150 4.48 -10.38 22.94
C LYS A 150 4.22 -11.28 21.73
N ALA A 151 5.27 -11.68 21.04
CA ALA A 151 5.22 -12.73 20.04
C ALA A 151 6.24 -13.81 20.42
N GLU A 152 5.73 -15.02 20.68
CA GLU A 152 6.52 -16.20 21.04
C GLU A 152 6.71 -17.03 19.78
N ASP A 153 7.96 -17.36 19.47
CA ASP A 153 8.31 -18.24 18.36
C ASP A 153 7.99 -19.69 18.74
N MET A 154 7.04 -20.29 18.02
CA MET A 154 6.62 -21.69 18.20
C MET A 154 7.23 -22.61 17.13
N GLY A 155 8.12 -22.08 16.28
CA GLY A 155 8.82 -22.79 15.21
C GLY A 155 8.16 -22.61 13.85
N ASP A 156 6.90 -22.96 13.70
CA ASP A 156 6.12 -22.84 12.45
C ASP A 156 5.19 -21.61 12.45
N HIS A 157 4.99 -20.97 13.61
CA HIS A 157 4.17 -19.76 13.75
C HIS A 157 4.61 -18.94 14.97
N PHE A 158 4.09 -17.70 15.06
CA PHE A 158 4.22 -16.87 16.27
C PHE A 158 2.91 -16.86 17.06
N LEU A 159 2.99 -17.14 18.36
CA LEU A 159 1.88 -16.91 19.28
C LEU A 159 1.92 -15.47 19.78
N VAL A 160 0.96 -14.65 19.33
CA VAL A 160 0.93 -13.22 19.62
C VAL A 160 -0.12 -12.91 20.69
N ASN A 161 0.32 -12.28 21.79
CA ASN A 161 -0.54 -11.86 22.90
C ASN A 161 -0.31 -10.39 23.25
N GLY A 162 -1.38 -9.60 23.23
CA GLY A 162 -1.35 -8.18 23.55
C GLY A 162 -2.56 -7.43 23.00
N GLN A 163 -2.48 -6.10 23.05
CA GLN A 163 -3.53 -5.24 22.55
C GLN A 163 -2.94 -4.05 21.81
N LYS A 164 -3.38 -3.85 20.57
CA LYS A 164 -3.08 -2.65 19.79
C LYS A 164 -4.25 -1.68 19.84
N VAL A 165 -3.95 -0.37 19.76
CA VAL A 165 -4.95 0.70 19.73
C VAL A 165 -4.67 1.65 18.57
N TRP A 166 -5.65 2.47 18.24
CA TRP A 166 -5.55 3.44 17.13
C TRP A 166 -5.24 2.78 15.78
N THR A 167 -5.63 1.53 15.62
CA THR A 167 -5.44 0.74 14.40
C THR A 167 -6.53 1.11 13.40
N SER A 168 -6.31 2.18 12.67
CA SER A 168 -7.28 2.71 11.69
C SER A 168 -7.69 1.64 10.69
N TYR A 169 -9.01 1.50 10.48
CA TYR A 169 -9.62 0.55 9.54
C TYR A 169 -9.31 -0.93 9.79
N ALA A 170 -8.94 -1.31 11.01
CA ALA A 170 -8.68 -2.72 11.35
C ALA A 170 -9.93 -3.60 11.14
N ASP A 171 -11.13 -3.04 11.34
CA ASP A 171 -12.41 -3.70 11.09
C ASP A 171 -12.64 -4.11 9.62
N LYS A 172 -11.90 -3.48 8.71
CA LYS A 172 -11.99 -3.70 7.25
C LYS A 172 -10.70 -4.27 6.64
N ALA A 173 -9.64 -4.38 7.43
CA ALA A 173 -8.37 -4.90 6.96
C ALA A 173 -8.40 -6.43 6.77
N ASP A 174 -7.61 -6.89 5.82
CA ASP A 174 -7.38 -8.33 5.60
C ASP A 174 -6.17 -8.81 6.40
N TRP A 175 -5.18 -7.94 6.57
CA TRP A 175 -3.90 -8.21 7.22
C TRP A 175 -3.45 -7.02 8.07
N ILE A 176 -2.56 -7.31 9.02
CA ILE A 176 -1.92 -6.32 9.88
C ILE A 176 -0.41 -6.43 9.77
N PHE A 177 0.29 -5.30 9.73
CA PHE A 177 1.70 -5.25 10.03
C PHE A 177 1.90 -4.65 11.42
N ALA A 178 2.61 -5.36 12.28
CA ALA A 178 2.66 -5.04 13.69
C ALA A 178 4.08 -4.98 14.26
N LEU A 179 4.31 -4.06 15.17
CA LEU A 179 5.49 -4.09 16.03
C LEU A 179 5.17 -4.94 17.27
N VAL A 180 5.99 -5.94 17.53
CA VAL A 180 5.80 -6.91 18.62
C VAL A 180 7.09 -7.14 19.39
N ARG A 181 6.98 -7.65 20.62
CA ARG A 181 8.10 -7.98 21.48
C ARG A 181 8.46 -9.45 21.27
N THR A 182 9.62 -9.71 20.67
CA THR A 182 10.21 -11.03 20.51
C THR A 182 11.44 -11.26 21.39
N GLY A 183 12.01 -10.20 21.93
CA GLY A 183 13.20 -10.23 22.77
C GLY A 183 13.05 -9.47 24.08
N PRO A 184 14.16 -9.25 24.82
CA PRO A 184 14.14 -8.60 26.12
C PRO A 184 13.66 -7.15 26.04
N LYS A 185 13.16 -6.64 27.17
CA LYS A 185 12.72 -5.24 27.28
C LYS A 185 13.88 -4.24 27.39
N GLU A 186 15.05 -4.71 27.76
CA GLU A 186 16.24 -3.88 27.91
C GLU A 186 17.41 -4.43 27.08
N PRO A 187 18.03 -3.63 26.23
CA PRO A 187 17.60 -2.27 25.81
C PRO A 187 16.28 -2.31 25.02
N LYS A 188 15.38 -1.34 25.24
CA LYS A 188 14.00 -1.35 24.72
C LYS A 188 13.87 -1.65 23.24
N HIS A 189 14.73 -1.11 22.39
CA HIS A 189 14.64 -1.23 20.94
C HIS A 189 15.05 -2.61 20.42
N ASN A 190 16.00 -3.28 21.08
CA ASN A 190 16.58 -4.52 20.56
C ASN A 190 15.65 -5.73 20.59
N GLY A 191 14.59 -5.66 21.39
CA GLY A 191 13.64 -6.75 21.52
C GLY A 191 12.37 -6.58 20.67
N ILE A 192 12.35 -5.64 19.71
CA ILE A 192 11.19 -5.35 18.87
C ILE A 192 11.38 -5.99 17.49
N SER A 193 10.36 -6.67 17.02
CA SER A 193 10.28 -7.21 15.67
C SER A 193 9.08 -6.65 14.92
N PHE A 194 9.22 -6.59 13.59
CA PHE A 194 8.15 -6.24 12.67
C PHE A 194 7.57 -7.54 12.11
N LEU A 195 6.28 -7.76 12.34
CA LEU A 195 5.57 -8.98 11.98
C LEU A 195 4.46 -8.67 10.96
N LEU A 196 4.29 -9.58 10.00
CA LEU A 196 3.22 -9.54 9.00
C LEU A 196 2.18 -10.61 9.30
#